data_daab3cde2fabfb44f911cb45c72dcbda
#
_entry.id   daab3cde2fabfb44f911cb45c72dcbda
#
_cell.length_a   1.000
_cell.length_b   1.000
_cell.length_c   1.000
_cell.angle_alpha   90.00
_cell.angle_beta   90.00
_cell.angle_gamma   90.00
#
_symmetry.space_group_name_H-M   'P 1'
#
loop_
_entity.id
_entity.type
_entity.pdbx_description
1 polymer ?
#
loop_
_entity_poly.entity_id
_entity_poly.type
_entity_poly.pdbx_seq_one_letter_code
_entity_poly.pdbx_strand_id
1 'polypeptide(L)'
;VMCGGGDQDFARAQPVIDCFARSCVLLGPVGSGQLTKMVNQICIAGLVQGLAEGLNFAQKAGLDGAKVVDVISKGAAQSWQMDNRALTMLDGKFDFGFAVDWMRKDLSIVIDEARHNGSRVPITALVDQFYAQIQAKGGSRWDTSSLIDNLRD
;
A
#
# COMPACT_ATOMS: atom_id res chain seq x y z
N VAL A 1 6.64 -4.79 14.11
CA VAL A 1 6.49 -3.38 14.51
C VAL A 1 7.76 -2.61 14.14
N MET A 2 7.60 -1.40 13.62
CA MET A 2 8.68 -0.48 13.24
C MET A 2 8.84 0.53 14.37
N CYS A 3 9.96 0.49 15.09
CA CYS A 3 10.20 1.33 16.28
C CYS A 3 11.25 2.41 16.00
N GLY A 4 11.08 3.56 16.65
CA GLY A 4 12.08 4.62 16.73
C GLY A 4 12.15 5.15 18.16
N GLY A 5 13.36 5.32 18.70
CA GLY A 5 13.59 5.76 20.07
C GLY A 5 14.99 5.44 20.57
N GLY A 6 15.22 5.56 21.88
CA GLY A 6 16.45 5.16 22.52
C GLY A 6 16.54 3.64 22.79
N ASP A 7 17.76 3.09 22.75
CA ASP A 7 17.99 1.66 22.97
C ASP A 7 17.43 1.14 24.30
N GLN A 8 17.54 1.92 25.37
CA GLN A 8 17.05 1.53 26.71
C GLN A 8 15.53 1.44 26.75
N ASP A 9 14.83 2.40 26.12
CA ASP A 9 13.37 2.41 26.07
C ASP A 9 12.85 1.29 25.17
N PHE A 10 13.54 1.05 24.05
CA PHE A 10 13.22 -0.06 23.16
C PHE A 10 13.37 -1.41 23.89
N ALA A 11 14.50 -1.64 24.59
CA ALA A 11 14.74 -2.87 25.34
C ALA A 11 13.66 -3.14 26.40
N ARG A 12 13.12 -2.08 27.04
CA ARG A 12 12.02 -2.19 28.02
C ARG A 12 10.67 -2.50 27.35
N ALA A 13 10.42 -1.95 26.18
CA ALA A 13 9.15 -2.14 25.45
C ALA A 13 9.10 -3.45 24.66
N GLN A 14 10.24 -3.94 24.18
CA GLN A 14 10.34 -5.08 23.28
C GLN A 14 9.63 -6.34 23.79
N PRO A 15 9.77 -6.78 25.07
CA PRO A 15 9.08 -7.98 25.56
C PRO A 15 7.56 -7.90 25.48
N VAL A 16 6.99 -6.69 25.61
CA VAL A 16 5.55 -6.46 25.47
C VAL A 16 5.14 -6.49 24.00
N ILE A 17 5.93 -5.85 23.14
CA ILE A 17 5.67 -5.80 21.69
C ILE A 17 5.76 -7.20 21.07
N ASP A 18 6.71 -8.02 21.49
CA ASP A 18 6.91 -9.38 20.98
C ASP A 18 5.72 -10.32 21.26
N CYS A 19 4.86 -9.98 22.25
CA CYS A 19 3.63 -10.74 22.49
C CYS A 19 2.62 -10.70 21.34
N PHE A 20 2.68 -9.70 20.47
CA PHE A 20 1.70 -9.50 19.37
C PHE A 20 2.36 -9.19 18.01
N ALA A 21 3.66 -8.95 17.97
CA ALA A 21 4.37 -8.56 16.77
C ALA A 21 5.08 -9.77 16.14
N ARG A 22 4.87 -9.97 14.83
CA ARG A 22 5.66 -10.95 14.06
C ARG A 22 7.15 -10.59 14.00
N SER A 23 7.46 -9.30 14.05
CA SER A 23 8.81 -8.75 14.03
C SER A 23 8.79 -7.38 14.69
N CYS A 24 9.80 -7.09 15.52
CA CYS A 24 9.99 -5.80 16.17
C CYS A 24 11.42 -5.35 15.98
N VAL A 25 11.61 -4.18 15.37
CA VAL A 25 12.97 -3.66 15.05
C VAL A 25 13.05 -2.19 15.43
N LEU A 26 14.13 -1.84 16.15
CA LEU A 26 14.53 -0.46 16.38
C LEU A 26 15.27 0.06 15.12
N LEU A 27 14.72 1.09 14.50
CA LEU A 27 15.17 1.61 13.19
C LEU A 27 16.00 2.91 13.31
N GLY A 28 16.14 3.41 14.52
CA GLY A 28 16.90 4.63 14.80
C GLY A 28 16.22 5.50 15.86
N PRO A 29 16.56 6.80 15.92
CA PRO A 29 16.01 7.73 16.92
C PRO A 29 14.48 7.90 16.78
N VAL A 30 13.89 8.69 17.69
CA VAL A 30 12.47 9.05 17.65
C VAL A 30 12.09 9.56 16.25
N GLY A 31 10.99 9.03 15.71
CA GLY A 31 10.52 9.33 14.34
C GLY A 31 10.90 8.27 13.29
N SER A 32 11.97 7.48 13.50
CA SER A 32 12.43 6.50 12.50
C SER A 32 11.39 5.43 12.17
N GLY A 33 10.59 4.99 13.14
CA GLY A 33 9.50 4.05 12.90
C GLY A 33 8.42 4.62 11.99
N GLN A 34 8.03 5.88 12.20
CA GLN A 34 7.06 6.61 11.38
C GLN A 34 7.59 6.82 9.96
N LEU A 35 8.84 7.26 9.82
CA LEU A 35 9.49 7.41 8.50
C LEU A 35 9.55 6.09 7.74
N THR A 36 9.88 4.99 8.42
CA THR A 36 9.86 3.65 7.82
C THR A 36 8.45 3.25 7.37
N LYS A 37 7.41 3.59 8.14
CA LYS A 37 6.02 3.37 7.71
C LYS A 37 5.70 4.19 6.47
N MET A 38 6.19 5.43 6.33
CA MET A 38 6.04 6.24 5.12
C MET A 38 6.67 5.55 3.90
N VAL A 39 7.88 5.03 4.03
CA VAL A 39 8.55 4.25 2.96
C VAL A 39 7.66 3.07 2.52
N ASN A 40 7.10 2.32 3.48
CA ASN A 40 6.19 1.23 3.18
C ASN A 40 4.96 1.70 2.37
N GLN A 41 4.36 2.83 2.73
CA GLN A 41 3.17 3.35 2.04
C GLN A 41 3.49 3.87 0.63
N ILE A 42 4.66 4.48 0.43
CA ILE A 42 5.17 4.85 -0.90
C ILE A 42 5.21 3.61 -1.80
N CYS A 43 5.85 2.53 -1.32
CA CYS A 43 5.98 1.29 -2.08
C CYS A 43 4.61 0.68 -2.40
N ILE A 44 3.71 0.58 -1.41
CA ILE A 44 2.38 0.00 -1.59
C ILE A 44 1.57 0.81 -2.60
N ALA A 45 1.58 2.14 -2.54
CA ALA A 45 0.81 2.99 -3.44
C ALA A 45 1.17 2.71 -4.91
N GLY A 46 2.45 2.78 -5.26
CA GLY A 46 2.91 2.53 -6.62
C GLY A 46 2.65 1.09 -7.09
N LEU A 47 2.87 0.12 -6.19
CA LEU A 47 2.69 -1.30 -6.48
C LEU A 47 1.22 -1.65 -6.75
N VAL A 48 0.29 -1.17 -5.93
CA VAL A 48 -1.15 -1.43 -6.12
C VAL A 48 -1.67 -0.78 -7.40
N GLN A 49 -1.23 0.43 -7.72
CA GLN A 49 -1.60 1.08 -8.99
C GLN A 49 -1.06 0.30 -10.19
N GLY A 50 0.21 -0.10 -10.17
CA GLY A 50 0.79 -0.91 -11.24
C GLY A 50 0.08 -2.25 -11.42
N LEU A 51 -0.32 -2.91 -10.34
CA LEU A 51 -1.11 -4.13 -10.38
C LEU A 51 -2.50 -3.87 -11.00
N ALA A 52 -3.17 -2.78 -10.59
CA ALA A 52 -4.48 -2.40 -11.13
C ALA A 52 -4.42 -2.18 -12.65
N GLU A 53 -3.42 -1.45 -13.13
CA GLU A 53 -3.20 -1.21 -14.57
C GLU A 53 -2.92 -2.51 -15.32
N GLY A 54 -2.03 -3.36 -14.77
CA GLY A 54 -1.69 -4.65 -15.37
C GLY A 54 -2.90 -5.59 -15.50
N LEU A 55 -3.73 -5.69 -14.46
CA LEU A 55 -4.94 -6.51 -14.48
C LEU A 55 -6.00 -5.94 -15.44
N ASN A 56 -6.20 -4.63 -15.46
CA ASN A 56 -7.11 -3.99 -16.40
C ASN A 56 -6.63 -4.20 -17.84
N PHE A 57 -5.33 -4.03 -18.10
CA PHE A 57 -4.75 -4.30 -19.43
C PHE A 57 -5.01 -5.75 -19.85
N ALA A 58 -4.78 -6.72 -18.97
CA ALA A 58 -5.04 -8.13 -19.28
C ALA A 58 -6.51 -8.37 -19.65
N GLN A 59 -7.46 -7.80 -18.91
CA GLN A 59 -8.89 -7.90 -19.21
C GLN A 59 -9.23 -7.27 -20.57
N LYS A 60 -8.75 -6.05 -20.84
CA LYS A 60 -9.00 -5.36 -22.13
C LYS A 60 -8.34 -6.10 -23.32
N ALA A 61 -7.23 -6.78 -23.09
CA ALA A 61 -6.57 -7.63 -24.10
C ALA A 61 -7.24 -9.01 -24.30
N GLY A 62 -8.33 -9.31 -23.57
CA GLY A 62 -9.04 -10.58 -23.67
C GLY A 62 -8.33 -11.76 -23.00
N LEU A 63 -7.37 -11.48 -22.11
CA LEU A 63 -6.67 -12.53 -21.36
C LEU A 63 -7.49 -12.98 -20.13
N ASP A 64 -7.33 -14.24 -19.76
CA ASP A 64 -7.80 -14.75 -18.47
C ASP A 64 -6.95 -14.18 -17.34
N GLY A 65 -7.48 -13.19 -16.61
CA GLY A 65 -6.75 -12.49 -15.56
C GLY A 65 -6.25 -13.41 -14.45
N ALA A 66 -7.00 -14.46 -14.09
CA ALA A 66 -6.59 -15.41 -13.07
C ALA A 66 -5.38 -16.23 -13.51
N LYS A 67 -5.35 -16.66 -14.77
CA LYS A 67 -4.19 -17.36 -15.35
C LYS A 67 -2.97 -16.44 -15.47
N VAL A 68 -3.19 -15.17 -15.83
CA VAL A 68 -2.11 -14.17 -15.85
C VAL A 68 -1.49 -14.06 -14.46
N VAL A 69 -2.31 -13.88 -13.42
CA VAL A 69 -1.84 -13.79 -12.03
C VAL A 69 -1.09 -15.05 -11.61
N ASP A 70 -1.60 -16.25 -11.90
CA ASP A 70 -0.91 -17.50 -11.57
C ASP A 70 0.50 -17.59 -12.16
N VAL A 71 0.69 -17.08 -13.36
CA VAL A 71 2.01 -17.10 -14.02
C VAL A 71 2.94 -16.03 -13.44
N ILE A 72 2.49 -14.77 -13.39
CA ILE A 72 3.37 -13.65 -13.02
C ILE A 72 3.67 -13.59 -11.51
N SER A 73 2.84 -14.20 -10.66
CA SER A 73 3.10 -14.33 -9.22
C SER A 73 4.34 -15.19 -8.89
N LYS A 74 4.84 -15.97 -9.84
CA LYS A 74 6.05 -16.79 -9.71
C LYS A 74 7.31 -16.09 -10.21
N GLY A 75 7.18 -14.86 -10.70
CA GLY A 75 8.26 -14.07 -11.29
C GLY A 75 8.56 -12.78 -10.54
N ALA A 76 9.34 -11.89 -11.17
CA ALA A 76 9.82 -10.65 -10.58
C ALA A 76 8.69 -9.63 -10.26
N ALA A 77 7.51 -9.77 -10.82
CA ALA A 77 6.35 -8.92 -10.53
C ALA A 77 5.58 -9.33 -9.28
N GLN A 78 5.95 -10.46 -8.64
CA GLN A 78 5.27 -10.96 -7.45
C GLN A 78 5.27 -9.93 -6.31
N SER A 79 4.19 -9.89 -5.58
CA SER A 79 4.05 -9.08 -4.38
C SER A 79 2.95 -9.63 -3.48
N TRP A 80 3.00 -9.24 -2.20
CA TRP A 80 1.91 -9.57 -1.27
C TRP A 80 0.55 -9.06 -1.79
N GLN A 81 0.52 -7.91 -2.43
CA GLN A 81 -0.71 -7.35 -3.01
C GLN A 81 -1.23 -8.21 -4.16
N MET A 82 -0.35 -8.68 -5.03
CA MET A 82 -0.74 -9.61 -6.09
C MET A 82 -1.34 -10.90 -5.53
N ASP A 83 -0.65 -11.53 -4.57
CA ASP A 83 -1.08 -12.82 -3.99
C ASP A 83 -2.42 -12.71 -3.24
N ASN A 84 -2.69 -11.57 -2.60
CA ASN A 84 -3.83 -11.43 -1.69
C ASN A 84 -4.95 -10.51 -2.23
N ARG A 85 -4.74 -9.79 -3.34
CA ARG A 85 -5.70 -8.82 -3.87
C ARG A 85 -6.06 -9.00 -5.34
N ALA A 86 -5.19 -9.61 -6.15
CA ALA A 86 -5.43 -9.65 -7.60
C ALA A 86 -6.79 -10.28 -7.98
N LEU A 87 -7.17 -11.39 -7.38
CA LEU A 87 -8.43 -12.06 -7.70
C LEU A 87 -9.64 -11.23 -7.25
N THR A 88 -9.61 -10.62 -6.07
CA THR A 88 -10.69 -9.73 -5.60
C THR A 88 -10.77 -8.44 -6.43
N MET A 89 -9.62 -7.95 -6.94
CA MET A 89 -9.60 -6.83 -7.90
C MET A 89 -10.29 -7.21 -9.20
N LEU A 90 -10.02 -8.39 -9.75
CA LEU A 90 -10.70 -8.90 -10.95
C LEU A 90 -12.21 -9.03 -10.75
N ASP A 91 -12.62 -9.48 -9.56
CA ASP A 91 -14.03 -9.66 -9.17
C ASP A 91 -14.76 -8.36 -8.80
N GLY A 92 -14.05 -7.22 -8.61
CA GLY A 92 -14.64 -5.96 -8.15
C GLY A 92 -15.10 -5.99 -6.69
N LYS A 93 -14.43 -6.75 -5.84
CA LYS A 93 -14.76 -6.89 -4.41
C LYS A 93 -13.77 -6.11 -3.56
N PHE A 94 -14.26 -5.14 -2.77
CA PHE A 94 -13.40 -4.22 -2.01
C PHE A 94 -13.83 -4.01 -0.55
N ASP A 95 -14.88 -4.68 -0.05
CA ASP A 95 -15.46 -4.48 1.29
C ASP A 95 -14.64 -5.22 2.38
N PHE A 96 -13.33 -4.96 2.44
CA PHE A 96 -12.40 -5.55 3.40
C PHE A 96 -11.09 -4.75 3.47
N GLY A 97 -10.14 -5.21 4.26
CA GLY A 97 -8.75 -4.79 4.22
C GLY A 97 -8.48 -3.37 4.74
N PHE A 98 -7.67 -2.61 4.01
CA PHE A 98 -7.18 -1.30 4.42
C PHE A 98 -7.87 -0.18 3.64
N ALA A 99 -8.69 0.60 4.35
CA ALA A 99 -9.56 1.60 3.75
C ALA A 99 -8.79 2.71 3.01
N VAL A 100 -9.36 3.14 1.88
CA VAL A 100 -8.88 4.28 1.07
C VAL A 100 -8.67 5.54 1.92
N ASP A 101 -9.58 5.86 2.84
CA ASP A 101 -9.42 7.03 3.73
C ASP A 101 -8.11 6.99 4.53
N TRP A 102 -7.75 5.82 5.06
CA TRP A 102 -6.50 5.65 5.81
C TRP A 102 -5.27 5.71 4.92
N MET A 103 -5.37 5.18 3.70
CA MET A 103 -4.26 5.29 2.73
C MET A 103 -4.04 6.74 2.33
N ARG A 104 -5.08 7.49 2.02
CA ARG A 104 -4.98 8.92 1.70
C ARG A 104 -4.38 9.73 2.84
N LYS A 105 -4.80 9.45 4.08
CA LYS A 105 -4.18 10.05 5.27
C LYS A 105 -2.69 9.73 5.31
N ASP A 106 -2.30 8.47 5.08
CA ASP A 106 -0.88 8.07 5.09
C ASP A 106 -0.08 8.75 3.97
N LEU A 107 -0.63 8.83 2.74
CA LEU A 107 0.03 9.50 1.62
C LEU A 107 0.13 11.01 1.82
N SER A 108 -0.84 11.66 2.47
CA SER A 108 -0.75 13.07 2.85
C SER A 108 0.45 13.32 3.77
N ILE A 109 0.63 12.48 4.80
CA ILE A 109 1.79 12.56 5.70
C ILE A 109 3.11 12.37 4.94
N VAL A 110 3.15 11.41 3.99
CA VAL A 110 4.32 11.20 3.12
C VAL A 110 4.65 12.43 2.30
N ILE A 111 3.64 13.03 1.66
CA ILE A 111 3.83 14.19 0.78
C ILE A 111 4.32 15.41 1.58
N ASP A 112 3.78 15.62 2.78
CA ASP A 112 4.21 16.70 3.67
C ASP A 112 5.65 16.48 4.15
N GLU A 113 6.02 15.28 4.57
CA GLU A 113 7.38 14.95 4.95
C GLU A 113 8.35 15.08 3.77
N ALA A 114 7.94 14.67 2.57
CA ALA A 114 8.76 14.82 1.36
C ALA A 114 9.07 16.30 1.03
N ARG A 115 8.13 17.21 1.28
CA ARG A 115 8.38 18.66 1.16
C ARG A 115 9.40 19.15 2.18
N HIS A 116 9.34 18.60 3.40
CA HIS A 116 10.24 18.97 4.49
C HIS A 116 11.67 18.46 4.25
N ASN A 117 11.83 17.19 3.85
CA ASN A 117 13.14 16.56 3.68
C ASN A 117 13.73 16.66 2.26
N GLY A 118 13.00 17.28 1.31
CA GLY A 118 13.43 17.47 -0.08
C GLY A 118 13.29 16.23 -0.97
N SER A 119 12.61 15.18 -0.53
CA SER A 119 12.39 13.97 -1.34
C SER A 119 11.40 14.24 -2.48
N ARG A 120 11.57 13.51 -3.60
CA ARG A 120 10.65 13.60 -4.74
C ARG A 120 9.78 12.34 -4.79
N VAL A 121 8.47 12.49 -4.66
CA VAL A 121 7.49 11.39 -4.59
C VAL A 121 6.36 11.55 -5.65
N PRO A 122 6.69 11.70 -6.94
CA PRO A 122 5.70 12.02 -7.98
C PRO A 122 4.62 10.93 -8.13
N ILE A 123 4.99 9.66 -8.09
CA ILE A 123 4.04 8.53 -8.19
C ILE A 123 3.10 8.52 -6.99
N THR A 124 3.61 8.71 -5.78
CA THR A 124 2.80 8.78 -4.56
C THR A 124 1.75 9.88 -4.64
N ALA A 125 2.14 11.07 -5.11
CA ALA A 125 1.23 12.20 -5.27
C ALA A 125 0.16 11.93 -6.33
N LEU A 126 0.51 11.28 -7.43
CA LEU A 126 -0.44 10.89 -8.48
C LEU A 126 -1.43 9.84 -7.97
N VAL A 127 -0.95 8.83 -7.28
CA VAL A 127 -1.80 7.75 -6.74
C VAL A 127 -2.74 8.28 -5.65
N ASP A 128 -2.33 9.28 -4.85
CA ASP A 128 -3.25 9.94 -3.92
C ASP A 128 -4.45 10.58 -4.67
N GLN A 129 -4.22 11.19 -5.84
CA GLN A 129 -5.32 11.74 -6.66
C GLN A 129 -6.24 10.63 -7.19
N PHE A 130 -5.72 9.47 -7.55
CA PHE A 130 -6.54 8.33 -7.94
C PHE A 130 -7.39 7.81 -6.79
N TYR A 131 -6.85 7.77 -5.57
CA TYR A 131 -7.67 7.46 -4.38
C TYR A 131 -8.72 8.52 -4.09
N ALA A 132 -8.47 9.81 -4.39
CA ALA A 132 -9.51 10.85 -4.29
C ALA A 132 -10.69 10.56 -5.22
N GLN A 133 -10.42 10.03 -6.42
CA GLN A 133 -11.49 9.62 -7.35
C GLN A 133 -12.30 8.44 -6.80
N ILE A 134 -11.65 7.47 -6.15
CA ILE A 134 -12.35 6.36 -5.46
C ILE A 134 -13.25 6.90 -4.35
N GLN A 135 -12.78 7.86 -3.54
CA GLN A 135 -13.62 8.50 -2.51
C GLN A 135 -14.84 9.20 -3.13
N ALA A 136 -14.65 9.92 -4.24
CA ALA A 136 -15.74 10.59 -4.94
C ALA A 136 -16.82 9.62 -5.47
N LYS A 137 -16.46 8.37 -5.77
CA LYS A 137 -17.38 7.27 -6.12
C LYS A 137 -18.04 6.62 -4.90
N GLY A 138 -17.80 7.10 -3.68
CA GLY A 138 -18.32 6.50 -2.44
C GLY A 138 -17.43 5.42 -1.83
N GLY A 139 -16.24 5.19 -2.39
CA GLY A 139 -15.32 4.11 -1.98
C GLY A 139 -14.40 4.46 -0.79
N SER A 140 -14.75 5.43 0.05
CA SER A 140 -13.97 5.84 1.23
C SER A 140 -13.53 4.69 2.13
N ARG A 141 -14.39 3.67 2.26
CA ARG A 141 -14.15 2.49 3.12
C ARG A 141 -13.68 1.25 2.35
N TRP A 142 -13.60 1.33 1.03
CA TRP A 142 -13.09 0.24 0.21
C TRP A 142 -11.59 -0.01 0.46
N ASP A 143 -11.16 -1.25 0.25
CA ASP A 143 -9.75 -1.63 0.29
C ASP A 143 -8.94 -0.84 -0.75
N THR A 144 -7.68 -0.58 -0.45
CA THR A 144 -6.75 0.15 -1.35
C THR A 144 -6.66 -0.47 -2.74
N SER A 145 -6.95 -1.75 -2.90
CA SER A 145 -6.99 -2.43 -4.20
C SER A 145 -8.10 -1.94 -5.13
N SER A 146 -9.04 -1.12 -4.63
CA SER A 146 -10.10 -0.49 -5.43
C SER A 146 -9.60 0.48 -6.50
N LEU A 147 -8.31 0.80 -6.57
CA LEU A 147 -7.74 1.60 -7.65
C LEU A 147 -8.08 1.09 -9.05
N ILE A 148 -8.25 -0.22 -9.21
CA ILE A 148 -8.67 -0.82 -10.48
C ILE A 148 -10.05 -0.33 -10.94
N ASP A 149 -10.91 0.10 -10.02
CA ASP A 149 -12.25 0.59 -10.35
C ASP A 149 -12.22 1.93 -11.11
N ASN A 150 -11.14 2.72 -10.99
CA ASN A 150 -10.94 3.91 -11.80
C ASN A 150 -10.63 3.62 -13.27
N LEU A 151 -10.24 2.39 -13.59
CA LEU A 151 -9.81 1.97 -14.92
C LEU A 151 -10.92 1.21 -15.67
N ARG A 152 -12.04 0.95 -14.99
CA ARG A 152 -13.24 0.32 -15.56
C ARG A 152 -14.19 1.39 -16.10
N ASP A 153 -14.74 1.11 -17.27
CA ASP A 153 -15.78 1.94 -17.89
C ASP A 153 -17.14 1.65 -17.24
#